data_4bfa5f19e77ff1cad92f8aa0b63dec86
#
_entry.id   4bfa5f19e77ff1cad92f8aa0b63dec86
#
_cell.length_a   1.000
_cell.length_b   1.000
_cell.length_c   1.000
_cell.angle_alpha   90.00
_cell.angle_beta   90.00
_cell.angle_gamma   90.00
#
_symmetry.space_group_name_H-M   'P 1'
#
loop_
_entity.id
_entity.type
_entity.pdbx_description
1 polymer ?
#
loop_
_entity_poly.entity_id
_entity_poly.type
_entity_poly.pdbx_seq_one_letter_code
_entity_poly.pdbx_strand_id
1 'polypeptide(L)'
;MSEKLDSLENQLSTLQEQMSNLQQTQNIINQNNTYILGENVSLSELYEQVKESVVIIRGVMVQYDIFHRPYYTQVQGSGFVYNFTGEMVIITNYHVIESTINITVTFINGDGYAATVLGSDPYADLAVLSTDAPTSEFKPLEIASSSTLKVGDVVVAVGNPYGLSGSMSIGIVSALGRTITEETGGYPIANVIQTTAPLNPGNSGGPLLNLQGQVVGITTAIISDSQGLGFAIPSNTILREIASLVTTGSYNNHPWLGASGIDMTYEIAKAISANITYGWLITQVVSGGPAANAGLKGGTKQVLIAGEYVTVGGDIIIAINGTRITSVDTLSTYLEENTSPGQTIEVTIMRENQTMNVAVTLGTRP
;
A
#
# COMPACT_ATOMS: atom_id res chain seq x y z
N MET A 1 -8.67 -75.63 7.98
CA MET A 1 -8.13 -74.92 6.76
C MET A 1 -9.11 -73.82 6.33
N SER A 2 -10.41 -74.05 6.39
CA SER A 2 -11.50 -73.09 6.11
C SER A 2 -11.41 -71.83 7.01
N GLU A 3 -11.36 -71.96 8.33
CA GLU A 3 -11.35 -70.85 9.27
C GLU A 3 -10.14 -69.89 9.11
N LYS A 4 -9.01 -70.42 8.67
CA LYS A 4 -7.83 -69.57 8.33
C LYS A 4 -8.02 -68.77 7.04
N LEU A 5 -8.75 -69.36 6.09
CA LEU A 5 -9.06 -68.69 4.81
C LEU A 5 -10.02 -67.55 5.04
N ASP A 6 -11.08 -67.76 5.80
CA ASP A 6 -12.10 -66.77 6.15
C ASP A 6 -11.51 -65.59 6.97
N SER A 7 -10.53 -65.93 7.86
CA SER A 7 -9.80 -64.89 8.62
C SER A 7 -8.90 -64.04 7.74
N LEU A 8 -8.24 -64.65 6.75
CA LEU A 8 -7.39 -63.94 5.77
C LEU A 8 -8.20 -63.06 4.81
N GLU A 9 -9.35 -63.52 4.36
CA GLU A 9 -10.28 -62.76 3.53
C GLU A 9 -10.84 -61.53 4.28
N ASN A 10 -11.18 -61.69 5.57
CA ASN A 10 -11.59 -60.55 6.39
C ASN A 10 -10.48 -59.54 6.64
N GLN A 11 -9.22 -59.99 6.83
CA GLN A 11 -8.06 -59.11 6.96
C GLN A 11 -7.78 -58.36 5.67
N LEU A 12 -7.91 -59.03 4.52
CA LEU A 12 -7.72 -58.41 3.21
C LEU A 12 -8.76 -57.34 2.93
N SER A 13 -10.02 -57.63 3.23
CA SER A 13 -11.12 -56.65 3.10
C SER A 13 -10.89 -55.42 3.97
N THR A 14 -10.47 -55.60 5.23
CA THR A 14 -10.17 -54.49 6.15
C THR A 14 -8.98 -53.67 5.66
N LEU A 15 -7.94 -54.29 5.12
CA LEU A 15 -6.80 -53.57 4.52
C LEU A 15 -7.16 -52.82 3.24
N GLN A 16 -8.04 -53.36 2.41
CA GLN A 16 -8.55 -52.65 1.22
C GLN A 16 -9.37 -51.42 1.59
N GLU A 17 -10.20 -51.51 2.64
CA GLU A 17 -10.97 -50.39 3.15
C GLU A 17 -10.07 -49.32 3.76
N GLN A 18 -9.02 -49.70 4.50
CA GLN A 18 -8.02 -48.76 5.03
C GLN A 18 -7.21 -48.07 3.91
N MET A 19 -6.82 -48.81 2.86
CA MET A 19 -6.16 -48.24 1.69
C MET A 19 -7.05 -47.25 0.94
N SER A 20 -8.34 -47.54 0.77
CA SER A 20 -9.30 -46.64 0.14
C SER A 20 -9.48 -45.36 0.96
N ASN A 21 -9.58 -45.45 2.28
CA ASN A 21 -9.66 -44.33 3.18
C ASN A 21 -8.38 -43.49 3.20
N LEU A 22 -7.20 -44.11 3.11
CA LEU A 22 -5.90 -43.43 2.98
C LEU A 22 -5.78 -42.71 1.63
N GLN A 23 -6.26 -43.28 0.53
CA GLN A 23 -6.31 -42.60 -0.76
C GLN A 23 -7.26 -41.44 -0.80
N GLN A 24 -8.43 -41.56 -0.16
CA GLN A 24 -9.34 -40.41 0.03
C GLN A 24 -8.73 -39.31 0.90
N THR A 25 -8.03 -39.70 1.98
CA THR A 25 -7.34 -38.73 2.87
C THR A 25 -6.16 -38.07 2.15
N GLN A 26 -5.39 -38.79 1.32
CA GLN A 26 -4.35 -38.19 0.47
C GLN A 26 -4.92 -37.26 -0.60
N ASN A 27 -6.06 -37.61 -1.20
CA ASN A 27 -6.74 -36.70 -2.11
C ASN A 27 -7.26 -35.43 -1.42
N ILE A 28 -7.75 -35.57 -0.18
CA ILE A 28 -8.15 -34.41 0.65
C ILE A 28 -6.91 -33.58 1.04
N ILE A 29 -5.78 -34.19 1.39
CA ILE A 29 -4.54 -33.47 1.73
C ILE A 29 -3.96 -32.79 0.49
N ASN A 30 -4.01 -33.41 -0.69
CA ASN A 30 -3.59 -32.77 -1.95
C ASN A 30 -4.55 -31.67 -2.43
N GLN A 31 -5.82 -31.70 -2.03
CA GLN A 31 -6.78 -30.61 -2.26
C GLN A 31 -6.69 -29.51 -1.20
N ASN A 32 -6.22 -29.79 0.01
CA ASN A 32 -6.13 -28.81 1.11
C ASN A 32 -4.90 -27.87 1.05
N ASN A 33 -4.03 -28.01 0.05
CA ASN A 33 -3.14 -26.91 -0.34
C ASN A 33 -3.79 -25.96 -1.36
N THR A 34 -5.03 -26.19 -1.72
CA THR A 34 -5.85 -25.22 -2.41
C THR A 34 -6.43 -24.33 -1.32
N TYR A 35 -5.93 -23.09 -1.18
CA TYR A 35 -6.68 -22.03 -0.52
C TYR A 35 -8.12 -22.17 -0.98
N ILE A 36 -9.10 -22.11 -0.07
CA ILE A 36 -10.53 -22.04 -0.42
C ILE A 36 -10.73 -20.66 -1.05
N LEU A 37 -10.24 -20.50 -2.25
CA LEU A 37 -10.64 -19.47 -3.18
C LEU A 37 -12.04 -19.93 -3.59
N GLY A 38 -13.03 -19.08 -3.37
CA GLY A 38 -14.43 -19.41 -3.67
C GLY A 38 -14.57 -20.14 -5.01
N GLU A 39 -15.59 -20.94 -5.15
CA GLU A 39 -15.80 -21.88 -6.26
C GLU A 39 -15.23 -21.35 -7.59
N ASN A 40 -14.22 -22.05 -8.15
CA ASN A 40 -13.67 -21.93 -9.50
C ASN A 40 -12.68 -20.77 -9.84
N VAL A 41 -11.88 -20.23 -8.94
CA VAL A 41 -10.79 -19.33 -9.33
C VAL A 41 -9.49 -20.11 -9.51
N SER A 42 -9.02 -20.24 -10.76
CA SER A 42 -7.71 -20.77 -11.11
C SER A 42 -6.68 -19.62 -11.12
N LEU A 43 -5.72 -19.64 -10.19
CA LEU A 43 -4.64 -18.64 -10.16
C LEU A 43 -3.78 -18.67 -11.42
N SER A 44 -3.61 -19.83 -12.05
CA SER A 44 -2.91 -19.94 -13.32
C SER A 44 -3.68 -19.26 -14.46
N GLU A 45 -5.00 -19.42 -14.51
CA GLU A 45 -5.83 -18.71 -15.51
C GLU A 45 -5.85 -17.20 -15.26
N LEU A 46 -5.95 -16.78 -14.00
CA LEU A 46 -5.83 -15.37 -13.63
C LEU A 46 -4.48 -14.79 -14.09
N TYR A 47 -3.38 -15.51 -13.87
CA TYR A 47 -2.06 -15.06 -14.32
C TYR A 47 -2.00 -14.92 -15.84
N GLU A 48 -2.48 -15.92 -16.60
CA GLU A 48 -2.52 -15.86 -18.06
C GLU A 48 -3.36 -14.68 -18.56
N GLN A 49 -4.44 -14.33 -17.88
CA GLN A 49 -5.31 -13.21 -18.22
C GLN A 49 -4.62 -11.84 -18.04
N VAL A 50 -3.78 -11.68 -16.98
CA VAL A 50 -3.26 -10.35 -16.58
C VAL A 50 -1.80 -10.12 -16.94
N LYS A 51 -1.02 -11.16 -17.24
CA LYS A 51 0.43 -11.07 -17.44
C LYS A 51 0.84 -10.11 -18.57
N GLU A 52 0.03 -10.02 -19.65
CA GLU A 52 0.30 -9.12 -20.79
C GLU A 52 0.03 -7.64 -20.46
N SER A 53 -0.65 -7.40 -19.35
CA SER A 53 -0.95 -6.05 -18.86
C SER A 53 0.15 -5.48 -17.97
N VAL A 54 1.07 -6.33 -17.48
CA VAL A 54 2.13 -5.95 -16.54
C VAL A 54 3.43 -5.75 -17.29
N VAL A 55 4.05 -4.61 -17.06
CA VAL A 55 5.27 -4.18 -17.75
C VAL A 55 6.43 -4.02 -16.78
N ILE A 56 7.65 -4.09 -17.30
CA ILE A 56 8.87 -3.73 -16.59
C ILE A 56 9.17 -2.28 -16.90
N ILE A 57 9.50 -1.52 -15.87
CA ILE A 57 9.99 -0.16 -16.00
C ILE A 57 11.46 -0.17 -15.63
N ARG A 58 12.29 0.39 -16.50
CA ARG A 58 13.71 0.61 -16.24
C ARG A 58 14.06 2.07 -16.47
N GLY A 59 14.97 2.56 -15.65
CA GLY A 59 15.50 3.89 -15.77
C GLY A 59 16.96 3.94 -15.33
N VAL A 60 17.60 5.04 -15.59
CA VAL A 60 18.97 5.31 -15.14
C VAL A 60 18.93 6.46 -14.16
N MET A 61 19.30 6.19 -12.92
CA MET A 61 19.47 7.22 -11.89
C MET A 61 20.90 7.79 -11.96
N VAL A 62 21.01 9.11 -11.96
CA VAL A 62 22.29 9.80 -11.87
C VAL A 62 22.55 10.13 -10.40
N GLN A 63 23.62 9.58 -9.86
CA GLN A 63 24.07 9.87 -8.51
C GLN A 63 25.45 10.55 -8.55
N TYR A 64 25.83 11.24 -7.48
CA TYR A 64 27.11 11.90 -7.38
C TYR A 64 27.90 11.36 -6.18
N ASP A 65 29.17 11.04 -6.41
CA ASP A 65 30.07 10.65 -5.31
C ASP A 65 30.47 11.86 -4.44
N ILE A 66 31.23 11.62 -3.38
CA ILE A 66 31.74 12.67 -2.47
C ILE A 66 32.62 13.72 -3.18
N PHE A 67 33.10 13.43 -4.40
CA PHE A 67 33.88 14.34 -5.24
C PHE A 67 33.03 15.00 -6.35
N HIS A 68 31.69 14.92 -6.24
CA HIS A 68 30.72 15.43 -7.25
C HIS A 68 30.92 14.82 -8.65
N ARG A 69 31.43 13.59 -8.76
CA ARG A 69 31.51 12.89 -10.03
C ARG A 69 30.24 12.06 -10.24
N PRO A 70 29.57 12.21 -11.40
CA PRO A 70 28.36 11.43 -11.68
C PRO A 70 28.70 9.95 -11.84
N TYR A 71 27.87 9.09 -11.24
CA TYR A 71 27.81 7.68 -11.55
C TYR A 71 26.36 7.26 -11.81
N TYR A 72 26.19 6.21 -12.58
CA TYR A 72 24.90 5.80 -13.08
C TYR A 72 24.50 4.48 -12.42
N THR A 73 23.29 4.44 -11.87
CA THR A 73 22.69 3.23 -11.29
C THR A 73 21.44 2.90 -12.07
N GLN A 74 21.28 1.64 -12.47
CA GLN A 74 20.03 1.18 -13.05
C GLN A 74 18.98 0.98 -11.94
N VAL A 75 17.79 1.49 -12.18
CA VAL A 75 16.60 1.21 -11.36
C VAL A 75 15.62 0.37 -12.17
N GLN A 76 14.91 -0.50 -11.49
CA GLN A 76 13.92 -1.37 -12.09
C GLN A 76 12.73 -1.52 -11.17
N GLY A 77 11.54 -1.45 -11.75
CA GLY A 77 10.26 -1.73 -11.11
C GLY A 77 9.29 -2.34 -12.11
N SER A 78 8.06 -2.44 -11.70
CA SER A 78 6.92 -2.88 -12.48
C SER A 78 5.96 -1.74 -12.75
N GLY A 79 5.08 -1.92 -13.69
CA GLY A 79 3.92 -1.08 -13.97
C GLY A 79 2.82 -1.89 -14.60
N PHE A 80 1.69 -1.29 -14.82
CA PHE A 80 0.60 -1.94 -15.55
C PHE A 80 -0.13 -0.98 -16.47
N VAL A 81 -0.68 -1.53 -17.53
CA VAL A 81 -1.44 -0.80 -18.55
C VAL A 81 -2.83 -0.46 -18.01
N TYR A 82 -3.25 0.77 -18.19
CA TYR A 82 -4.57 1.25 -17.89
C TYR A 82 -5.14 2.09 -19.04
N ASN A 83 -6.44 1.98 -19.29
CA ASN A 83 -7.15 2.80 -20.27
C ASN A 83 -7.79 4.01 -19.57
N PHE A 84 -7.15 5.16 -19.65
CA PHE A 84 -7.71 6.41 -19.15
C PHE A 84 -8.47 7.12 -20.27
N THR A 85 -9.78 7.03 -20.27
CA THR A 85 -10.70 7.71 -21.23
C THR A 85 -10.36 7.51 -22.72
N GLY A 86 -9.80 6.35 -23.08
CA GLY A 86 -9.38 6.01 -24.45
C GLY A 86 -7.88 6.18 -24.71
N GLU A 87 -7.15 6.79 -23.79
CA GLU A 87 -5.70 6.90 -23.83
C GLU A 87 -5.05 5.77 -23.01
N MET A 88 -4.12 5.05 -23.62
CA MET A 88 -3.38 3.99 -22.92
C MET A 88 -2.21 4.58 -22.17
N VAL A 89 -2.19 4.38 -20.86
CA VAL A 89 -1.14 4.86 -19.95
C VAL A 89 -0.57 3.70 -19.16
N ILE A 90 0.63 3.89 -18.63
CA ILE A 90 1.27 2.96 -17.69
C ILE A 90 1.22 3.60 -16.31
N ILE A 91 0.70 2.87 -15.33
CA ILE A 91 0.67 3.28 -13.93
C ILE A 91 1.78 2.55 -13.18
N THR A 92 2.50 3.26 -12.31
CA THR A 92 3.59 2.75 -11.48
C THR A 92 3.75 3.59 -10.21
N ASN A 93 4.73 3.26 -9.36
CA ASN A 93 5.11 4.10 -8.23
C ASN A 93 6.01 5.27 -8.63
N TYR A 94 5.91 6.36 -7.87
CA TYR A 94 6.80 7.52 -8.03
C TYR A 94 8.27 7.14 -7.74
N HIS A 95 8.56 6.41 -6.66
CA HIS A 95 9.92 6.01 -6.31
C HIS A 95 10.61 5.16 -7.39
N VAL A 96 9.84 4.47 -8.26
CA VAL A 96 10.40 3.70 -9.40
C VAL A 96 11.00 4.62 -10.46
N ILE A 97 10.48 5.85 -10.58
CA ILE A 97 10.89 6.81 -11.63
C ILE A 97 11.57 8.06 -11.07
N GLU A 98 11.64 8.20 -9.75
CA GLU A 98 12.25 9.34 -9.08
C GLU A 98 13.72 9.50 -9.51
N SER A 99 14.09 10.72 -9.89
CA SER A 99 15.47 11.06 -10.31
C SER A 99 16.02 10.21 -11.46
N THR A 100 15.14 9.53 -12.22
CA THR A 100 15.55 8.70 -13.35
C THR A 100 15.54 9.47 -14.67
N ILE A 101 16.46 9.08 -15.54
CA ILE A 101 16.51 9.49 -16.95
C ILE A 101 16.39 8.25 -17.84
N ASN A 102 16.03 8.46 -19.11
CA ASN A 102 15.92 7.37 -20.09
C ASN A 102 15.01 6.22 -19.63
N ILE A 103 13.79 6.57 -19.24
CA ILE A 103 12.80 5.58 -18.81
C ILE A 103 12.38 4.75 -20.01
N THR A 104 12.35 3.43 -19.82
CA THR A 104 11.86 2.46 -20.80
C THR A 104 10.83 1.55 -20.18
N VAL A 105 9.85 1.15 -20.98
CA VAL A 105 8.83 0.16 -20.64
C VAL A 105 9.06 -1.07 -21.49
N THR A 106 9.13 -2.25 -20.89
CA THR A 106 9.29 -3.53 -21.59
C THR A 106 8.09 -4.42 -21.32
N PHE A 107 7.45 -4.86 -22.37
CA PHE A 107 6.30 -5.78 -22.33
C PHE A 107 6.75 -7.24 -22.16
N ILE A 108 5.81 -8.14 -21.89
CA ILE A 108 6.11 -9.55 -21.60
C ILE A 108 6.74 -10.29 -22.77
N ASN A 109 6.48 -9.85 -24.01
CA ASN A 109 7.08 -10.39 -25.24
C ASN A 109 8.57 -10.03 -25.39
N GLY A 110 9.10 -9.13 -24.52
CA GLY A 110 10.47 -8.64 -24.53
C GLY A 110 10.67 -7.34 -25.32
N ASP A 111 9.64 -6.83 -26.00
CA ASP A 111 9.72 -5.57 -26.73
C ASP A 111 9.77 -4.37 -25.77
N GLY A 112 10.75 -3.52 -25.96
CA GLY A 112 11.02 -2.35 -25.12
C GLY A 112 10.78 -1.04 -25.88
N TYR A 113 10.17 -0.08 -25.21
CA TYR A 113 9.81 1.22 -25.79
C TYR A 113 10.22 2.35 -24.84
N ALA A 114 10.50 3.51 -25.40
CA ALA A 114 10.74 4.71 -24.62
C ALA A 114 9.46 5.13 -23.88
N ALA A 115 9.64 5.68 -22.67
CA ALA A 115 8.53 6.18 -21.90
C ALA A 115 8.80 7.59 -21.36
N THR A 116 7.72 8.36 -21.23
CA THR A 116 7.74 9.73 -20.73
C THR A 116 6.78 9.86 -19.55
N VAL A 117 7.21 10.54 -18.50
CA VAL A 117 6.36 10.83 -17.34
C VAL A 117 5.30 11.84 -17.75
N LEU A 118 4.03 11.46 -17.67
CA LEU A 118 2.89 12.37 -17.84
C LEU A 118 2.67 13.18 -16.56
N GLY A 119 2.75 12.53 -15.41
CA GLY A 119 2.64 13.17 -14.11
C GLY A 119 3.00 12.23 -12.98
N SER A 120 3.26 12.82 -11.82
CA SER A 120 3.59 12.07 -10.61
C SER A 120 3.15 12.78 -9.35
N ASP A 121 2.99 12.00 -8.30
CA ASP A 121 2.66 12.44 -6.96
C ASP A 121 3.56 11.74 -5.94
N PRO A 122 4.53 12.48 -5.33
CA PRO A 122 5.39 11.94 -4.29
C PRO A 122 4.65 11.58 -3.00
N TYR A 123 3.54 12.27 -2.69
CA TYR A 123 2.78 12.05 -1.45
C TYR A 123 1.96 10.77 -1.45
N ALA A 124 1.56 10.32 -2.63
CA ALA A 124 0.84 9.07 -2.82
C ALA A 124 1.73 7.96 -3.40
N ASP A 125 3.00 8.24 -3.68
CA ASP A 125 3.92 7.34 -4.38
C ASP A 125 3.33 6.83 -5.70
N LEU A 126 2.74 7.72 -6.50
CA LEU A 126 2.05 7.41 -7.75
C LEU A 126 2.70 8.11 -8.93
N ALA A 127 2.84 7.41 -10.06
CA ALA A 127 3.28 8.00 -11.32
C ALA A 127 2.53 7.40 -12.51
N VAL A 128 2.35 8.23 -13.55
CA VAL A 128 1.71 7.86 -14.82
C VAL A 128 2.66 8.16 -15.96
N LEU A 129 2.86 7.17 -16.82
CA LEU A 129 3.75 7.26 -17.98
C LEU A 129 2.96 7.09 -19.28
N SER A 130 3.40 7.75 -20.32
CA SER A 130 3.09 7.41 -21.72
C SER A 130 4.26 6.64 -22.33
N THR A 131 4.00 5.91 -23.41
CA THR A 131 5.03 5.20 -24.19
C THR A 131 4.68 5.24 -25.67
N ASP A 132 5.70 5.14 -26.51
CA ASP A 132 5.58 5.08 -27.98
C ASP A 132 5.28 3.66 -28.51
N ALA A 133 4.92 2.74 -27.62
CA ALA A 133 4.52 1.38 -27.98
C ALA A 133 3.29 1.37 -28.92
N PRO A 134 3.25 0.45 -29.89
CA PRO A 134 2.06 0.30 -30.75
C PRO A 134 0.85 -0.17 -29.95
N THR A 135 -0.35 0.19 -30.40
CA THR A 135 -1.61 -0.13 -29.70
C THR A 135 -1.85 -1.61 -29.49
N SER A 136 -1.22 -2.49 -30.28
CA SER A 136 -1.30 -3.94 -30.13
C SER A 136 -0.68 -4.48 -28.83
N GLU A 137 0.30 -3.75 -28.26
CA GLU A 137 0.96 -4.11 -27.00
C GLU A 137 0.06 -3.90 -25.77
N PHE A 138 -0.90 -2.98 -25.86
CA PHE A 138 -1.66 -2.57 -24.70
C PHE A 138 -2.82 -3.53 -24.39
N LYS A 139 -2.76 -4.12 -23.19
CA LYS A 139 -3.85 -4.91 -22.58
C LYS A 139 -4.20 -4.24 -21.26
N PRO A 140 -5.18 -3.32 -21.23
CA PRO A 140 -5.48 -2.57 -20.02
C PRO A 140 -6.15 -3.45 -18.96
N LEU A 141 -5.78 -3.23 -17.68
CA LEU A 141 -6.47 -3.76 -16.53
C LEU A 141 -7.64 -2.85 -16.14
N GLU A 142 -8.66 -3.45 -15.56
CA GLU A 142 -9.73 -2.73 -14.88
C GLU A 142 -9.31 -2.36 -13.45
N ILE A 143 -9.73 -1.21 -12.97
CA ILE A 143 -9.52 -0.78 -11.59
C ILE A 143 -10.83 -0.90 -10.82
N ALA A 144 -10.85 -1.72 -9.77
CA ALA A 144 -11.97 -1.81 -8.83
C ALA A 144 -11.74 -0.87 -7.65
N SER A 145 -12.82 -0.42 -7.01
CA SER A 145 -12.71 0.42 -5.80
C SER A 145 -12.12 -0.35 -4.62
N SER A 146 -11.05 0.17 -4.04
CA SER A 146 -10.43 -0.39 -2.83
C SER A 146 -11.26 -0.20 -1.55
N SER A 147 -12.29 0.65 -1.56
CA SER A 147 -13.18 0.82 -0.39
C SER A 147 -14.04 -0.41 -0.06
N THR A 148 -14.12 -1.39 -0.98
CA THR A 148 -14.82 -2.66 -0.74
C THR A 148 -13.95 -3.70 -0.02
N LEU A 149 -12.64 -3.50 0.03
CA LEU A 149 -11.69 -4.43 0.64
C LEU A 149 -11.93 -4.57 2.14
N LYS A 150 -11.72 -5.80 2.62
CA LYS A 150 -11.77 -6.15 4.04
C LYS A 150 -10.54 -6.94 4.43
N VAL A 151 -10.15 -6.83 5.70
CA VAL A 151 -9.11 -7.70 6.27
C VAL A 151 -9.54 -9.16 6.10
N GLY A 152 -8.66 -9.98 5.52
CA GLY A 152 -8.92 -11.37 5.17
C GLY A 152 -9.24 -11.61 3.68
N ASP A 153 -9.54 -10.56 2.90
CA ASP A 153 -9.75 -10.70 1.46
C ASP A 153 -8.45 -11.17 0.77
N VAL A 154 -8.60 -12.13 -0.13
CA VAL A 154 -7.46 -12.66 -0.90
C VAL A 154 -7.05 -11.64 -1.97
N VAL A 155 -5.76 -11.38 -2.05
CA VAL A 155 -5.15 -10.51 -3.05
C VAL A 155 -3.95 -11.16 -3.71
N VAL A 156 -3.72 -10.77 -4.95
CA VAL A 156 -2.66 -11.31 -5.81
C VAL A 156 -1.80 -10.15 -6.29
N ALA A 157 -0.51 -10.20 -5.98
CA ALA A 157 0.46 -9.26 -6.51
C ALA A 157 1.12 -9.84 -7.77
N VAL A 158 1.20 -9.05 -8.83
CA VAL A 158 1.88 -9.42 -10.07
C VAL A 158 2.95 -8.39 -10.39
N GLY A 159 4.15 -8.87 -10.68
CA GLY A 159 5.29 -8.02 -11.04
C GLY A 159 6.23 -8.73 -11.99
N ASN A 160 7.25 -8.03 -12.43
CA ASN A 160 8.30 -8.63 -13.27
C ASN A 160 9.71 -8.26 -12.79
N PRO A 161 10.12 -8.75 -11.60
CA PRO A 161 11.33 -8.30 -10.92
C PRO A 161 12.63 -8.57 -11.66
N TYR A 162 12.67 -9.56 -12.56
CA TYR A 162 13.91 -9.95 -13.24
C TYR A 162 13.84 -9.90 -14.77
N GLY A 163 12.70 -9.49 -15.33
CA GLY A 163 12.55 -9.38 -16.78
C GLY A 163 12.54 -10.71 -17.55
N LEU A 164 12.38 -11.84 -16.86
CA LEU A 164 12.49 -13.17 -17.45
C LEU A 164 11.16 -13.88 -17.63
N SER A 165 10.21 -13.61 -16.81
CA SER A 165 8.80 -14.04 -16.86
C SER A 165 8.13 -13.48 -15.62
N GLY A 166 7.00 -12.83 -15.75
CA GLY A 166 6.32 -12.21 -14.64
C GLY A 166 6.23 -13.11 -13.41
N SER A 167 6.25 -12.53 -12.23
CA SER A 167 6.08 -13.25 -10.97
C SER A 167 4.71 -12.93 -10.38
N MET A 168 4.08 -13.94 -9.82
CA MET A 168 2.82 -13.82 -9.09
C MET A 168 3.02 -14.25 -7.64
N SER A 169 2.51 -13.49 -6.71
CA SER A 169 2.42 -13.89 -5.31
C SER A 169 1.01 -13.69 -4.78
N ILE A 170 0.60 -14.53 -3.85
CA ILE A 170 -0.74 -14.50 -3.25
C ILE A 170 -0.63 -14.26 -1.75
N GLY A 171 -1.58 -13.52 -1.22
CA GLY A 171 -1.74 -13.27 0.21
C GLY A 171 -3.13 -12.77 0.51
N ILE A 172 -3.28 -12.17 1.67
CA ILE A 172 -4.53 -11.55 2.11
C ILE A 172 -4.28 -10.08 2.48
N VAL A 173 -5.32 -9.29 2.46
CA VAL A 173 -5.34 -7.99 3.13
C VAL A 173 -5.18 -8.23 4.62
N SER A 174 -4.08 -7.78 5.24
CA SER A 174 -3.81 -7.95 6.66
C SER A 174 -4.16 -6.72 7.51
N ALA A 175 -4.14 -5.53 6.90
CA ALA A 175 -4.67 -4.29 7.48
C ALA A 175 -5.02 -3.29 6.38
N LEU A 176 -5.83 -2.30 6.74
CA LEU A 176 -6.20 -1.16 5.90
C LEU A 176 -5.93 0.14 6.65
N GLY A 177 -5.75 1.23 5.91
CA GLY A 177 -5.58 2.56 6.49
C GLY A 177 -4.25 2.73 7.24
N ARG A 178 -3.18 2.06 6.83
CA ARG A 178 -1.84 2.24 7.41
C ARG A 178 -1.18 3.51 6.87
N THR A 179 -0.29 4.06 7.65
CA THR A 179 0.61 5.13 7.22
C THR A 179 2.03 4.58 7.21
N ILE A 180 2.72 4.68 6.08
CA ILE A 180 4.12 4.25 5.95
C ILE A 180 4.99 5.45 5.62
N THR A 181 6.26 5.39 6.03
CA THR A 181 7.27 6.39 5.69
C THR A 181 8.39 5.68 4.94
N GLU A 182 8.84 6.25 3.84
CA GLU A 182 9.99 5.75 3.09
C GLU A 182 11.29 5.92 3.88
N GLU A 183 12.20 4.95 3.78
CA GLU A 183 13.52 4.99 4.44
C GLU A 183 14.37 6.18 3.96
N THR A 184 14.18 6.64 2.74
CA THR A 184 14.93 7.74 2.13
C THR A 184 14.47 9.13 2.56
N GLY A 185 13.57 9.22 3.55
CA GLY A 185 13.11 10.51 4.10
C GLY A 185 11.99 11.17 3.30
N GLY A 186 11.26 10.40 2.52
CA GLY A 186 10.07 10.84 1.82
C GLY A 186 8.93 11.25 2.77
N TYR A 187 7.86 11.74 2.19
CA TYR A 187 6.66 12.08 2.95
C TYR A 187 5.91 10.81 3.40
N PRO A 188 5.24 10.85 4.57
CA PRO A 188 4.38 9.74 4.96
C PRO A 188 3.27 9.51 3.93
N ILE A 189 3.15 8.27 3.46
CA ILE A 189 2.08 7.82 2.55
C ILE A 189 0.96 7.28 3.42
N ALA A 190 -0.19 7.93 3.35
CA ALA A 190 -1.36 7.57 4.15
C ALA A 190 -2.23 6.50 3.46
N ASN A 191 -3.08 5.84 4.25
CA ASN A 191 -4.13 4.94 3.79
C ASN A 191 -3.67 3.73 2.99
N VAL A 192 -2.45 3.22 3.23
CA VAL A 192 -1.96 2.05 2.47
C VAL A 192 -2.63 0.75 2.94
N ILE A 193 -2.75 -0.18 1.98
CA ILE A 193 -3.16 -1.57 2.21
C ILE A 193 -1.95 -2.35 2.69
N GLN A 194 -2.05 -3.05 3.82
CA GLN A 194 -1.07 -4.03 4.26
C GLN A 194 -1.49 -5.42 3.78
N THR A 195 -0.57 -6.18 3.21
CA THR A 195 -0.83 -7.54 2.70
C THR A 195 0.23 -8.53 3.15
N THR A 196 -0.15 -9.80 3.25
CA THR A 196 0.78 -10.91 3.46
C THR A 196 1.34 -11.48 2.15
N ALA A 197 0.92 -10.98 0.98
CA ALA A 197 1.51 -11.36 -0.29
C ALA A 197 3.01 -11.02 -0.28
N PRO A 198 3.91 -11.99 -0.56
CA PRO A 198 5.33 -11.72 -0.61
C PRO A 198 5.66 -10.70 -1.69
N LEU A 199 6.21 -9.57 -1.31
CA LEU A 199 6.70 -8.52 -2.20
C LEU A 199 8.21 -8.49 -2.15
N ASN A 200 8.84 -8.42 -3.32
CA ASN A 200 10.29 -8.32 -3.47
C ASN A 200 10.65 -7.09 -4.32
N PRO A 201 11.89 -6.56 -4.21
CA PRO A 201 12.36 -5.53 -5.12
C PRO A 201 12.10 -5.89 -6.57
N GLY A 202 11.53 -4.94 -7.34
CA GLY A 202 11.07 -5.14 -8.70
C GLY A 202 9.57 -5.44 -8.84
N ASN A 203 8.86 -5.83 -7.78
CA ASN A 203 7.39 -5.87 -7.79
C ASN A 203 6.77 -4.49 -7.57
N SER A 204 7.50 -3.53 -6.97
CA SER A 204 7.04 -2.14 -6.80
C SER A 204 6.53 -1.56 -8.10
N GLY A 205 5.37 -0.92 -8.06
CA GLY A 205 4.65 -0.38 -9.22
C GLY A 205 3.76 -1.38 -9.94
N GLY A 206 3.87 -2.68 -9.64
CA GLY A 206 2.97 -3.69 -10.17
C GLY A 206 1.57 -3.66 -9.54
N PRO A 207 0.57 -4.26 -10.18
CA PRO A 207 -0.79 -4.28 -9.65
C PRO A 207 -0.93 -5.26 -8.47
N LEU A 208 -1.69 -4.84 -7.46
CA LEU A 208 -2.34 -5.72 -6.49
C LEU A 208 -3.76 -5.97 -6.97
N LEU A 209 -4.11 -7.23 -7.21
CA LEU A 209 -5.35 -7.64 -7.84
C LEU A 209 -6.29 -8.34 -6.85
N ASN A 210 -7.59 -8.23 -7.09
CA ASN A 210 -8.58 -9.15 -6.54
C ASN A 210 -8.62 -10.45 -7.37
N LEU A 211 -9.44 -11.42 -6.96
CA LEU A 211 -9.57 -12.71 -7.66
C LEU A 211 -10.28 -12.61 -9.03
N GLN A 212 -10.86 -11.46 -9.36
CA GLN A 212 -11.46 -11.16 -10.67
C GLN A 212 -10.46 -10.54 -11.66
N GLY A 213 -9.17 -10.35 -11.23
CA GLY A 213 -8.15 -9.72 -12.06
C GLY A 213 -8.22 -8.20 -12.11
N GLN A 214 -9.02 -7.58 -11.25
CA GLN A 214 -9.15 -6.13 -11.19
C GLN A 214 -8.14 -5.55 -10.19
N VAL A 215 -7.56 -4.41 -10.52
CA VAL A 215 -6.60 -3.70 -9.67
C VAL A 215 -7.31 -3.11 -8.45
N VAL A 216 -6.86 -3.48 -7.27
CA VAL A 216 -7.29 -2.93 -5.97
C VAL A 216 -6.21 -2.12 -5.29
N GLY A 217 -4.98 -2.12 -5.84
CA GLY A 217 -3.87 -1.30 -5.36
C GLY A 217 -2.64 -1.43 -6.25
N ILE A 218 -1.59 -0.67 -5.91
CA ILE A 218 -0.26 -0.73 -6.53
C ILE A 218 0.72 -1.20 -5.46
N THR A 219 1.44 -2.29 -5.71
CA THR A 219 2.40 -2.83 -4.76
C THR A 219 3.57 -1.87 -4.56
N THR A 220 3.99 -1.70 -3.30
CA THR A 220 5.16 -0.91 -2.94
C THR A 220 6.02 -1.70 -1.95
N ALA A 221 7.33 -1.82 -2.23
CA ALA A 221 8.29 -2.59 -1.43
C ALA A 221 9.22 -1.65 -0.65
N ILE A 222 8.63 -0.69 0.07
CA ILE A 222 9.35 0.43 0.68
C ILE A 222 10.03 0.05 2.03
N ILE A 223 9.59 -1.03 2.69
CA ILE A 223 10.11 -1.40 4.01
C ILE A 223 10.95 -2.67 3.91
N SER A 224 12.27 -2.53 3.89
CA SER A 224 13.23 -3.62 3.66
C SER A 224 13.34 -4.63 4.81
N ASP A 225 13.04 -4.26 6.06
CA ASP A 225 13.27 -5.10 7.24
C ASP A 225 12.04 -5.89 7.73
N SER A 226 10.89 -5.81 7.06
CA SER A 226 9.68 -6.49 7.47
C SER A 226 9.45 -7.79 6.67
N GLN A 227 10.05 -8.90 7.09
CA GLN A 227 9.75 -10.20 6.50
C GLN A 227 8.25 -10.54 6.63
N GLY A 228 7.57 -10.72 5.49
CA GLY A 228 6.16 -11.12 5.45
C GLY A 228 5.14 -9.97 5.55
N LEU A 229 5.58 -8.72 5.43
CA LEU A 229 4.70 -7.56 5.32
C LEU A 229 4.90 -6.89 3.96
N GLY A 230 3.85 -6.87 3.16
CA GLY A 230 3.78 -6.10 1.92
C GLY A 230 2.85 -4.90 2.09
N PHE A 231 3.07 -3.86 1.30
CA PHE A 231 2.20 -2.69 1.28
C PHE A 231 1.77 -2.38 -0.15
N ALA A 232 0.61 -1.75 -0.29
CA ALA A 232 0.13 -1.29 -1.58
C ALA A 232 -0.64 0.04 -1.44
N ILE A 233 -0.46 0.93 -2.41
CA ILE A 233 -1.24 2.15 -2.55
C ILE A 233 -2.65 1.75 -3.00
N PRO A 234 -3.73 2.20 -2.35
CA PRO A 234 -5.08 1.82 -2.71
C PRO A 234 -5.49 2.28 -4.12
N SER A 235 -6.28 1.50 -4.81
CA SER A 235 -6.78 1.88 -6.14
C SER A 235 -7.63 3.16 -6.14
N ASN A 236 -8.31 3.47 -5.05
CA ASN A 236 -9.04 4.74 -4.93
C ASN A 236 -8.12 5.96 -5.03
N THR A 237 -6.86 5.86 -4.62
CA THR A 237 -5.85 6.91 -4.84
C THR A 237 -5.61 7.11 -6.33
N ILE A 238 -5.45 6.04 -7.11
CA ILE A 238 -5.33 6.13 -8.58
C ILE A 238 -6.55 6.85 -9.17
N LEU A 239 -7.76 6.38 -8.82
CA LEU A 239 -9.01 6.92 -9.36
C LEU A 239 -9.21 8.40 -9.03
N ARG A 240 -8.74 8.84 -7.86
CA ARG A 240 -8.80 10.24 -7.41
C ARG A 240 -7.83 11.14 -8.18
N GLU A 241 -6.64 10.66 -8.51
CA GLU A 241 -5.51 11.49 -8.92
C GLU A 241 -5.20 11.42 -10.42
N ILE A 242 -5.53 10.30 -11.08
CA ILE A 242 -5.09 10.03 -12.46
C ILE A 242 -5.47 11.14 -13.44
N ALA A 243 -6.64 11.74 -13.32
CA ALA A 243 -7.06 12.83 -14.20
C ALA A 243 -6.12 14.02 -14.09
N SER A 244 -5.73 14.42 -12.87
CA SER A 244 -4.78 15.51 -12.64
C SER A 244 -3.39 15.14 -13.12
N LEU A 245 -2.91 13.92 -12.83
CA LEU A 245 -1.58 13.47 -13.25
C LEU A 245 -1.44 13.47 -14.78
N VAL A 246 -2.46 13.00 -15.51
CA VAL A 246 -2.43 12.99 -16.98
C VAL A 246 -2.55 14.40 -17.57
N THR A 247 -3.40 15.27 -17.00
CA THR A 247 -3.72 16.58 -17.63
C THR A 247 -2.85 17.73 -17.17
N THR A 248 -2.39 17.72 -15.90
CA THR A 248 -1.64 18.82 -15.29
C THR A 248 -0.24 18.43 -14.81
N GLY A 249 0.08 17.12 -14.83
CA GLY A 249 1.39 16.62 -14.46
C GLY A 249 1.59 16.41 -12.95
N SER A 250 0.65 16.83 -12.10
CA SER A 250 0.76 16.70 -10.65
C SER A 250 -0.62 16.66 -9.98
N TYR A 251 -0.64 16.19 -8.73
CA TYR A 251 -1.82 16.27 -7.86
C TYR A 251 -1.50 17.14 -6.64
N ASN A 252 -2.18 18.27 -6.51
CA ASN A 252 -1.91 19.29 -5.47
C ASN A 252 -3.06 19.42 -4.45
N ASN A 253 -3.90 18.39 -4.34
CA ASN A 253 -5.10 18.47 -3.49
C ASN A 253 -4.97 17.65 -2.20
N HIS A 254 -3.73 17.47 -1.68
CA HIS A 254 -3.50 16.83 -0.39
C HIS A 254 -3.79 17.78 0.77
N PRO A 255 -4.68 17.40 1.70
CA PRO A 255 -4.98 18.20 2.87
C PRO A 255 -3.80 18.22 3.85
N TRP A 256 -3.54 19.37 4.42
CA TRP A 256 -2.45 19.57 5.37
C TRP A 256 -2.91 20.23 6.66
N LEU A 257 -2.62 19.58 7.78
CA LEU A 257 -2.91 20.09 9.12
C LEU A 257 -1.83 21.05 9.63
N GLY A 258 -0.57 20.87 9.20
CA GLY A 258 0.54 21.70 9.66
C GLY A 258 0.98 21.39 11.10
N ALA A 259 0.98 20.11 11.46
CA ALA A 259 1.41 19.63 12.76
C ALA A 259 2.20 18.33 12.61
N SER A 260 3.10 18.07 13.57
CA SER A 260 3.77 16.78 13.78
C SER A 260 3.42 16.24 15.16
N GLY A 261 3.40 14.93 15.32
CA GLY A 261 2.99 14.29 16.56
C GLY A 261 3.30 12.82 16.62
N ILE A 262 2.85 12.20 17.69
CA ILE A 262 3.04 10.77 17.97
C ILE A 262 1.72 10.18 18.50
N ASP A 263 1.58 8.87 18.37
CA ASP A 263 0.44 8.16 18.93
C ASP A 263 0.52 8.14 20.45
N MET A 264 -0.62 8.33 21.10
CA MET A 264 -0.73 8.17 22.54
C MET A 264 -0.58 6.70 22.91
N THR A 265 0.21 6.47 23.97
CA THR A 265 0.34 5.16 24.63
C THR A 265 -0.05 5.26 26.10
N TYR A 266 -0.19 4.11 26.76
CA TYR A 266 -0.42 4.06 28.20
C TYR A 266 0.73 4.75 28.98
N GLU A 267 1.97 4.53 28.57
CA GLU A 267 3.18 5.10 29.18
C GLU A 267 3.20 6.62 29.06
N ILE A 268 2.86 7.15 27.87
CA ILE A 268 2.74 8.59 27.63
C ILE A 268 1.61 9.15 28.50
N ALA A 269 0.43 8.56 28.45
CA ALA A 269 -0.72 9.01 29.24
C ALA A 269 -0.41 9.07 30.74
N LYS A 270 0.25 8.04 31.27
CA LYS A 270 0.68 7.98 32.66
C LYS A 270 1.71 9.08 32.98
N ALA A 271 2.70 9.29 32.12
CA ALA A 271 3.77 10.28 32.34
C ALA A 271 3.24 11.72 32.35
N ILE A 272 2.19 12.03 31.56
CA ILE A 272 1.57 13.36 31.48
C ILE A 272 0.28 13.48 32.30
N SER A 273 -0.10 12.42 33.04
CA SER A 273 -1.35 12.35 33.80
C SER A 273 -2.60 12.61 32.95
N ALA A 274 -2.60 12.12 31.70
CA ALA A 274 -3.74 12.22 30.82
C ALA A 274 -4.81 11.17 31.18
N ASN A 275 -6.09 11.53 31.03
CA ASN A 275 -7.23 10.64 31.29
C ASN A 275 -7.53 9.67 30.13
N ILE A 276 -6.77 9.76 29.03
CA ILE A 276 -6.94 8.93 27.82
C ILE A 276 -5.60 8.31 27.42
N THR A 277 -5.67 7.13 26.79
CA THR A 277 -4.52 6.36 26.32
C THR A 277 -4.49 6.20 24.79
N TYR A 278 -5.32 6.92 24.07
CA TYR A 278 -5.45 6.91 22.62
C TYR A 278 -5.50 8.32 22.06
N GLY A 279 -5.31 8.45 20.77
CA GLY A 279 -5.29 9.73 20.08
C GLY A 279 -3.91 10.05 19.56
N TRP A 280 -3.75 11.21 18.98
CA TRP A 280 -2.51 11.70 18.42
C TRP A 280 -2.04 12.95 19.16
N LEU A 281 -0.92 12.83 19.87
CA LEU A 281 -0.32 13.92 20.65
C LEU A 281 0.48 14.83 19.72
N ILE A 282 0.10 16.08 19.62
CA ILE A 282 0.84 17.10 18.84
C ILE A 282 2.14 17.42 19.57
N THR A 283 3.27 17.09 18.94
CA THR A 283 4.59 17.44 19.45
C THR A 283 5.09 18.79 18.93
N GLN A 284 4.64 19.16 17.71
CA GLN A 284 5.02 20.42 17.08
C GLN A 284 3.91 20.93 16.17
N VAL A 285 3.75 22.24 16.07
CA VAL A 285 2.92 22.91 15.06
C VAL A 285 3.81 23.78 14.17
N VAL A 286 3.52 23.80 12.88
CA VAL A 286 4.24 24.66 11.91
C VAL A 286 3.74 26.10 12.08
N SER A 287 4.66 27.02 12.32
CA SER A 287 4.32 28.45 12.48
C SER A 287 3.64 28.99 11.23
N GLY A 288 2.48 29.65 11.40
CA GLY A 288 1.65 30.13 10.29
C GLY A 288 0.88 29.03 9.53
N GLY A 289 1.05 27.75 9.91
CA GLY A 289 0.27 26.65 9.35
C GLY A 289 -1.15 26.56 9.93
N PRO A 290 -2.02 25.73 9.34
CA PRO A 290 -3.42 25.55 9.74
C PRO A 290 -3.63 25.31 11.23
N ALA A 291 -2.90 24.35 11.81
CA ALA A 291 -2.99 24.01 13.23
C ALA A 291 -2.62 25.20 14.13
N ALA A 292 -1.52 25.91 13.81
CA ALA A 292 -1.09 27.07 14.58
C ALA A 292 -2.10 28.21 14.47
N ASN A 293 -2.64 28.50 13.27
CA ASN A 293 -3.63 29.55 13.04
C ASN A 293 -4.96 29.27 13.75
N ALA A 294 -5.30 27.99 13.91
CA ALA A 294 -6.49 27.56 14.67
C ALA A 294 -6.27 27.54 16.19
N GLY A 295 -5.04 27.79 16.68
CA GLY A 295 -4.72 27.77 18.11
C GLY A 295 -4.51 26.40 18.72
N LEU A 296 -4.22 25.39 17.88
CA LEU A 296 -3.71 24.10 18.36
C LEU A 296 -2.31 24.27 18.92
N LYS A 297 -1.98 23.53 19.97
CA LYS A 297 -0.70 23.66 20.70
C LYS A 297 0.18 22.43 20.48
N GLY A 298 1.43 22.68 20.13
CA GLY A 298 2.49 21.67 20.15
C GLY A 298 3.06 21.47 21.57
N GLY A 299 3.85 20.42 21.72
CA GLY A 299 4.54 20.13 22.97
C GLY A 299 5.58 21.18 23.33
N THR A 300 5.80 21.36 24.64
CA THR A 300 6.71 22.37 25.18
C THR A 300 7.80 21.80 26.09
N LYS A 301 7.71 20.51 26.42
CA LYS A 301 8.61 19.84 27.39
C LYS A 301 9.03 18.47 26.88
N GLN A 302 10.29 18.14 27.04
CA GLN A 302 10.79 16.77 26.81
C GLN A 302 10.77 15.96 28.12
N VAL A 303 10.24 14.74 28.05
CA VAL A 303 10.17 13.79 29.17
C VAL A 303 10.73 12.46 28.69
N LEU A 304 11.54 11.82 29.51
CA LEU A 304 12.04 10.46 29.23
C LEU A 304 10.94 9.46 29.57
N ILE A 305 10.44 8.76 28.56
CA ILE A 305 9.35 7.76 28.66
C ILE A 305 9.81 6.49 27.99
N ALA A 306 9.81 5.37 28.72
CA ALA A 306 10.23 4.06 28.21
C ALA A 306 11.63 4.04 27.54
N GLY A 307 12.52 4.94 27.93
CA GLY A 307 13.89 5.03 27.38
C GLY A 307 14.07 6.02 26.25
N GLU A 308 12.99 6.67 25.78
CA GLU A 308 13.01 7.66 24.71
C GLU A 308 12.57 9.04 25.20
N TYR A 309 13.15 10.10 24.62
CA TYR A 309 12.72 11.47 24.89
C TYR A 309 11.50 11.83 24.05
N VAL A 310 10.37 12.03 24.73
CA VAL A 310 9.09 12.40 24.11
C VAL A 310 8.78 13.86 24.38
N THR A 311 8.44 14.64 23.35
CA THR A 311 7.96 16.01 23.48
C THR A 311 6.48 16.00 23.86
N VAL A 312 6.14 16.55 25.04
CA VAL A 312 4.81 16.51 25.63
C VAL A 312 4.30 17.91 25.97
N GLY A 313 3.03 18.02 26.35
CA GLY A 313 2.36 19.29 26.71
C GLY A 313 1.60 19.93 25.57
N GLY A 314 1.54 19.27 24.41
CA GLY A 314 0.67 19.65 23.30
C GLY A 314 -0.75 19.09 23.45
N ASP A 315 -1.61 19.46 22.53
CA ASP A 315 -2.97 18.94 22.41
C ASP A 315 -2.95 17.48 21.95
N ILE A 316 -3.95 16.72 22.38
CA ILE A 316 -4.16 15.35 21.90
C ILE A 316 -5.41 15.35 21.00
N ILE A 317 -5.24 15.09 19.71
CA ILE A 317 -6.37 14.95 18.77
C ILE A 317 -7.04 13.59 19.04
N ILE A 318 -8.35 13.62 19.29
CA ILE A 318 -9.15 12.44 19.62
C ILE A 318 -10.31 12.19 18.68
N ALA A 319 -10.75 13.21 17.92
CA ALA A 319 -11.72 13.05 16.83
C ALA A 319 -11.60 14.19 15.81
N ILE A 320 -12.07 13.92 14.57
CA ILE A 320 -12.28 14.92 13.51
C ILE A 320 -13.70 14.75 12.97
N ASN A 321 -14.47 15.83 12.95
CA ASN A 321 -15.89 15.84 12.54
C ASN A 321 -16.69 14.70 13.19
N GLY A 322 -16.42 14.41 14.49
CA GLY A 322 -17.05 13.32 15.23
C GLY A 322 -16.44 11.92 14.97
N THR A 323 -15.60 11.73 13.97
CA THR A 323 -14.91 10.47 13.73
C THR A 323 -13.73 10.31 14.67
N ARG A 324 -13.71 9.20 15.42
CA ARG A 324 -12.68 8.94 16.42
C ARG A 324 -11.30 8.75 15.79
N ILE A 325 -10.31 9.45 16.34
CA ILE A 325 -8.88 9.34 15.98
C ILE A 325 -8.16 8.60 17.10
N THR A 326 -7.49 7.51 16.75
CA THR A 326 -6.76 6.67 17.72
C THR A 326 -5.25 6.66 17.51
N SER A 327 -4.80 7.01 16.30
CA SER A 327 -3.39 6.94 15.88
C SER A 327 -3.14 7.86 14.68
N VAL A 328 -1.89 7.99 14.26
CA VAL A 328 -1.51 8.65 13.00
C VAL A 328 -2.17 7.98 11.79
N ASP A 329 -2.33 6.66 11.80
CA ASP A 329 -2.99 5.92 10.73
C ASP A 329 -4.43 6.41 10.52
N THR A 330 -5.21 6.49 11.61
CA THR A 330 -6.60 6.96 11.55
C THR A 330 -6.69 8.44 11.20
N LEU A 331 -5.76 9.27 11.68
CA LEU A 331 -5.69 10.70 11.37
C LEU A 331 -5.41 10.92 9.88
N SER A 332 -4.32 10.32 9.37
CA SER A 332 -3.86 10.52 7.99
C SER A 332 -4.85 9.97 6.98
N THR A 333 -5.39 8.77 7.24
CA THR A 333 -6.44 8.18 6.39
C THR A 333 -7.69 9.04 6.34
N TYR A 334 -8.14 9.57 7.51
CA TYR A 334 -9.31 10.44 7.54
C TYR A 334 -9.08 11.72 6.72
N LEU A 335 -7.93 12.36 6.88
CA LEU A 335 -7.61 13.58 6.15
C LEU A 335 -7.60 13.33 4.64
N GLU A 336 -6.90 12.29 4.17
CA GLU A 336 -6.77 11.99 2.74
C GLU A 336 -8.09 11.57 2.08
N GLU A 337 -8.94 10.83 2.78
CA GLU A 337 -10.17 10.28 2.18
C GLU A 337 -11.39 11.19 2.33
N ASN A 338 -11.43 12.03 3.36
CA ASN A 338 -12.65 12.73 3.75
C ASN A 338 -12.53 14.25 3.76
N THR A 339 -11.37 14.81 3.39
CA THR A 339 -11.16 16.25 3.42
C THR A 339 -10.40 16.77 2.20
N SER A 340 -10.37 18.09 2.05
CA SER A 340 -9.66 18.77 0.98
C SER A 340 -8.99 20.05 1.50
N PRO A 341 -7.94 20.56 0.86
CA PRO A 341 -7.39 21.87 1.15
C PRO A 341 -8.46 22.97 1.11
N GLY A 342 -8.39 23.91 2.04
CA GLY A 342 -9.37 24.97 2.21
C GLY A 342 -10.63 24.58 2.98
N GLN A 343 -10.86 23.29 3.22
CA GLN A 343 -11.98 22.82 4.02
C GLN A 343 -11.76 23.13 5.51
N THR A 344 -12.79 23.62 6.18
CA THR A 344 -12.79 23.76 7.64
C THR A 344 -13.36 22.49 8.27
N ILE A 345 -12.60 21.88 9.16
CA ILE A 345 -12.95 20.68 9.92
C ILE A 345 -13.06 21.01 11.42
N GLU A 346 -13.89 20.27 12.14
CA GLU A 346 -13.95 20.33 13.59
C GLU A 346 -12.99 19.29 14.17
N VAL A 347 -11.94 19.76 14.84
CA VAL A 347 -10.96 18.90 15.52
C VAL A 347 -11.29 18.86 17.01
N THR A 348 -11.68 17.71 17.51
CA THR A 348 -11.87 17.47 18.95
C THR A 348 -10.52 17.11 19.57
N ILE A 349 -10.09 17.91 20.52
CA ILE A 349 -8.83 17.73 21.24
C ILE A 349 -9.06 17.52 22.73
N MET A 350 -8.05 16.92 23.37
CA MET A 350 -7.90 16.97 24.82
C MET A 350 -6.73 17.90 25.16
N ARG A 351 -7.01 18.93 25.95
CA ARG A 351 -6.04 19.90 26.48
C ARG A 351 -6.23 19.96 28.00
N GLU A 352 -5.18 19.68 28.78
CA GLU A 352 -5.25 19.72 30.24
C GLU A 352 -6.40 18.89 30.83
N ASN A 353 -6.62 17.71 30.28
CA ASN A 353 -7.73 16.78 30.62
C ASN A 353 -9.15 17.34 30.36
N GLN A 354 -9.28 18.41 29.59
CA GLN A 354 -10.57 18.94 29.13
C GLN A 354 -10.73 18.73 27.62
N THR A 355 -11.88 18.22 27.24
CA THR A 355 -12.24 18.08 25.81
C THR A 355 -12.76 19.40 25.27
N MET A 356 -12.28 19.79 24.08
CA MET A 356 -12.76 20.98 23.38
C MET A 356 -12.73 20.77 21.87
N ASN A 357 -13.56 21.49 21.14
CA ASN A 357 -13.58 21.51 19.69
C ASN A 357 -12.88 22.75 19.17
N VAL A 358 -12.07 22.56 18.15
CA VAL A 358 -11.32 23.61 17.46
C VAL A 358 -11.61 23.53 15.97
N ALA A 359 -12.08 24.62 15.37
CA ALA A 359 -12.27 24.70 13.93
C ALA A 359 -10.91 24.96 13.26
N VAL A 360 -10.52 24.08 12.35
CA VAL A 360 -9.25 24.15 11.61
C VAL A 360 -9.53 24.20 10.12
N THR A 361 -9.07 25.23 9.43
CA THR A 361 -9.10 25.27 7.95
C THR A 361 -7.83 24.66 7.42
N LEU A 362 -7.95 23.54 6.72
CA LEU A 362 -6.81 22.78 6.17
C LEU A 362 -6.10 23.56 5.06
N GLY A 363 -4.79 23.43 5.01
CA GLY A 363 -3.97 23.94 3.91
C GLY A 363 -3.73 22.88 2.83
N THR A 364 -3.05 23.28 1.78
CA THR A 364 -2.43 22.35 0.81
C THR A 364 -1.10 21.91 1.38
N ARG A 365 -0.77 20.64 1.23
CA ARG A 365 0.53 20.07 1.61
C ARG A 365 1.64 20.76 0.82
N PRO A 366 2.69 21.31 1.50
CA PRO A 366 3.73 22.14 0.88
C PRO A 366 4.69 21.34 0.00
#